data_7556c0c1d503eadc6886aabdb6cf8b9f
#
_entry.id   7556c0c1d503eadc6886aabdb6cf8b9f
#
_cell.length_a   1.000
_cell.length_b   1.000
_cell.length_c   1.000
_cell.angle_alpha   90.00
_cell.angle_beta   90.00
_cell.angle_gamma   90.00
#
_symmetry.space_group_name_H-M   'P 1'
#
loop_
_entity.id
_entity.type
_entity.pdbx_description
1 polymer ?
#
loop_
_entity_poly.entity_id
_entity_poly.type
_entity_poly.pdbx_seq_one_letter_code
_entity_poly.pdbx_strand_id
1 'polypeptide(L)'
;MPALNPPRPHTETLANGLRVTLRHTPDLKRCAAALRVAAGSHDVPLAWPGLAHFLEHLLFLGTERFPAGQGLMAYVPGHGGQVDARTSE
;
A
#
# COMPACT_ATOMS: atom_id res chain seq x y z
N MET A 1 10.50 6.73 36.04
CA MET A 1 9.92 6.40 34.75
C MET A 1 10.89 6.74 33.63
N PRO A 2 11.31 5.76 32.89
CA PRO A 2 12.21 6.08 31.81
C PRO A 2 11.52 6.96 30.79
N ALA A 3 12.29 7.85 30.20
CA ALA A 3 11.80 8.65 29.09
C ALA A 3 11.43 7.72 27.95
N LEU A 4 10.20 7.82 27.46
CA LEU A 4 9.75 7.01 26.36
C LEU A 4 10.19 7.69 25.06
N ASN A 5 11.30 7.24 24.53
CA ASN A 5 11.67 7.61 23.18
C ASN A 5 10.66 6.99 22.22
N PRO A 6 10.15 7.76 21.25
CA PRO A 6 9.31 7.15 20.22
C PRO A 6 10.08 6.04 19.52
N PRO A 7 9.42 4.92 19.18
CA PRO A 7 10.10 3.84 18.48
C PRO A 7 10.71 4.36 17.18
N ARG A 8 11.97 4.01 16.95
CA ARG A 8 12.65 4.41 15.71
C ARG A 8 12.21 3.50 14.59
N PRO A 9 11.85 4.05 13.44
CA PRO A 9 11.57 3.21 12.30
C PRO A 9 12.84 2.50 11.83
N HIS A 10 12.70 1.26 11.44
CA HIS A 10 13.76 0.50 10.80
C HIS A 10 13.53 0.54 9.30
N THR A 11 14.51 1.00 8.53
CA THR A 11 14.44 1.06 7.08
C THR A 11 15.45 0.12 6.47
N GLU A 12 15.00 -0.68 5.53
CA GLU A 12 15.83 -1.67 4.85
C GLU A 12 15.48 -1.69 3.37
N THR A 13 16.48 -1.86 2.52
CA THR A 13 16.26 -2.05 1.09
C THR A 13 16.47 -3.52 0.76
N LEU A 14 15.45 -4.15 0.22
CA LEU A 14 15.51 -5.57 -0.16
C LEU A 14 16.35 -5.76 -1.43
N ALA A 15 16.71 -7.00 -1.71
CA ALA A 15 17.54 -7.33 -2.86
C ALA A 15 16.90 -6.90 -4.19
N ASN A 16 15.57 -6.85 -4.26
CA ASN A 16 14.85 -6.42 -5.46
C ASN A 16 14.70 -4.90 -5.57
N GLY A 17 15.31 -4.13 -4.66
CA GLY A 17 15.25 -2.68 -4.66
C GLY A 17 14.09 -2.09 -3.86
N LEU A 18 13.18 -2.91 -3.34
CA LEU A 18 12.06 -2.41 -2.54
C LEU A 18 12.57 -1.86 -1.22
N ARG A 19 12.22 -0.61 -0.92
CA ARG A 19 12.53 0.00 0.38
C ARG A 19 11.37 -0.26 1.34
N VAL A 20 11.68 -0.87 2.47
CA VAL A 20 10.69 -1.20 3.49
C VAL A 20 11.03 -0.44 4.76
N THR A 21 10.06 0.27 5.30
CA THR A 21 10.19 0.94 6.59
C THR A 21 9.22 0.29 7.57
N LEU A 22 9.75 -0.19 8.67
CA LEU A 22 8.97 -0.87 9.71
C LEU A 22 8.99 -0.01 10.96
N ARG A 23 7.84 0.15 11.57
CA ARG A 23 7.71 0.82 12.87
C ARG A 23 6.91 -0.07 13.79
N HIS A 24 7.49 -0.45 14.91
CA HIS A 24 6.81 -1.19 15.94
C HIS A 24 6.45 -0.25 17.09
N THR A 25 5.18 -0.19 17.43
CA THR A 25 4.71 0.58 18.58
C THR A 25 3.97 -0.37 19.51
N PRO A 26 4.53 -0.66 20.70
CA PRO A 26 3.87 -1.55 21.65
C PRO A 26 2.49 -1.03 22.05
N ASP A 27 1.61 -1.94 22.41
CA ASP A 27 0.28 -1.66 22.95
C ASP A 27 -0.71 -1.05 21.94
N LEU A 28 -0.35 -0.88 20.70
CA LEU A 28 -1.30 -0.51 19.67
C LEU A 28 -2.14 -1.72 19.28
N LYS A 29 -3.45 -1.50 19.21
CA LYS A 29 -4.40 -2.57 18.86
C LYS A 29 -4.63 -2.67 17.36
N ARG A 30 -4.12 -1.72 16.59
CA ARG A 30 -4.30 -1.67 15.14
C ARG A 30 -2.96 -1.59 14.45
N CYS A 31 -2.90 -2.12 13.27
CA CYS A 31 -1.74 -1.99 12.42
C CYS A 31 -2.14 -1.37 11.09
N ALA A 32 -1.17 -0.83 10.40
CA ALA A 32 -1.37 -0.21 9.10
C ALA A 32 -0.21 -0.56 8.18
N ALA A 33 -0.49 -0.63 6.90
CA ALA A 33 0.52 -0.82 5.88
C ALA A 33 0.20 0.09 4.71
N ALA A 34 1.22 0.63 4.07
CA ALA A 34 1.08 1.45 2.89
C ALA A 34 2.15 1.07 1.87
N LEU A 35 1.76 1.03 0.62
CA LEU A 35 2.67 0.84 -0.49
C LEU A 35 2.63 2.09 -1.36
N ARG A 36 3.80 2.66 -1.64
CA ARG A 36 3.93 3.80 -2.53
C ARG A 36 4.71 3.39 -3.76
N VAL A 37 4.15 3.66 -4.93
CA VAL A 37 4.82 3.45 -6.20
C VAL A 37 5.13 4.82 -6.80
N ALA A 38 6.39 5.03 -7.22
CA ALA A 38 6.83 6.30 -7.78
C ALA A 38 6.40 6.42 -9.25
N ALA A 39 5.09 6.34 -9.49
CA ALA A 39 4.47 6.48 -10.80
C ALA A 39 3.06 7.03 -10.60
N GLY A 40 2.66 7.93 -11.47
CA GLY A 40 1.35 8.55 -11.36
C GLY A 40 0.87 9.09 -12.69
N SER A 41 -0.08 10.03 -12.64
CA SER A 41 -0.73 10.55 -13.85
C SER A 41 0.22 11.23 -14.82
N HIS A 42 1.35 11.76 -14.34
CA HIS A 42 2.34 12.41 -15.21
C HIS A 42 3.26 11.41 -15.92
N ASP A 43 3.23 10.15 -15.52
CA ASP A 43 4.11 9.12 -16.07
C ASP A 43 3.48 8.33 -17.21
N VAL A 44 2.25 8.68 -17.60
CA VAL A 44 1.56 7.96 -18.66
C VAL A 44 1.82 8.61 -20.01
N PRO A 45 1.77 7.83 -21.13
CA PRO A 45 1.86 8.42 -22.46
C PRO A 45 0.74 9.44 -22.71
N LEU A 46 1.05 10.49 -23.47
CA LEU A 46 0.07 11.54 -23.78
C LEU A 46 -1.16 11.01 -24.50
N ALA A 47 -1.02 9.93 -25.26
CA ALA A 47 -2.14 9.31 -25.94
C ALA A 47 -3.10 8.55 -25.03
N TRP A 48 -2.71 8.32 -23.78
CA TRP A 48 -3.47 7.49 -22.84
C TRP A 48 -3.65 8.19 -21.50
N PRO A 49 -4.31 9.37 -21.48
CA PRO A 49 -4.54 10.06 -20.21
C PRO A 49 -5.41 9.18 -19.30
N GLY A 50 -5.07 9.18 -18.02
CA GLY A 50 -5.80 8.37 -17.04
C GLY A 50 -5.36 6.92 -16.96
N LEU A 51 -4.33 6.50 -17.71
CA LEU A 51 -3.89 5.12 -17.72
C LEU A 51 -3.41 4.66 -16.33
N ALA A 52 -2.65 5.49 -15.61
CA ALA A 52 -2.18 5.13 -14.27
C ALA A 52 -3.35 4.92 -13.32
N HIS A 53 -4.35 5.79 -13.35
CA HIS A 53 -5.54 5.67 -12.53
C HIS A 53 -6.36 4.43 -12.90
N PHE A 54 -6.48 4.14 -14.19
CA PHE A 54 -7.16 2.94 -14.66
C PHE A 54 -6.43 1.68 -14.18
N LEU A 55 -5.11 1.66 -14.26
CA LEU A 55 -4.31 0.55 -13.76
C LEU A 55 -4.53 0.36 -12.25
N GLU A 56 -4.57 1.43 -11.49
CA GLU A 56 -4.86 1.36 -10.06
C GLU A 56 -6.15 0.59 -9.80
N HIS A 57 -7.24 0.94 -10.51
CA HIS A 57 -8.50 0.22 -10.37
C HIS A 57 -8.38 -1.26 -10.73
N LEU A 58 -7.62 -1.58 -11.79
CA LEU A 58 -7.42 -2.96 -12.21
C LEU A 58 -6.72 -3.81 -11.16
N LEU A 59 -5.83 -3.22 -10.37
CA LEU A 59 -5.10 -3.94 -9.33
C LEU A 59 -6.02 -4.56 -8.27
N PHE A 60 -7.22 -4.03 -8.12
CA PHE A 60 -8.16 -4.50 -7.11
C PHE A 60 -9.25 -5.41 -7.66
N LEU A 61 -9.22 -5.73 -8.97
CA LEU A 61 -10.21 -6.63 -9.57
C LEU A 61 -9.90 -8.09 -9.34
N GLY A 62 -8.67 -8.41 -8.96
CA GLY A 62 -8.28 -9.77 -8.69
C GLY A 62 -6.91 -10.10 -9.25
N THR A 63 -6.36 -11.21 -8.81
CA THR A 63 -5.09 -11.74 -9.27
C THR A 63 -5.25 -13.24 -9.50
N GLU A 64 -4.23 -13.87 -10.03
CA GLU A 64 -4.25 -15.32 -10.20
C GLU A 64 -4.46 -16.04 -8.89
N ARG A 65 -3.74 -15.63 -7.85
CA ARG A 65 -3.85 -16.24 -6.52
C ARG A 65 -5.11 -15.83 -5.77
N PHE A 66 -5.57 -14.59 -5.98
CA PHE A 66 -6.76 -14.05 -5.32
C PHE A 66 -7.73 -13.55 -6.38
N PRO A 67 -8.58 -14.44 -6.93
CA PRO A 67 -9.52 -14.06 -7.99
C PRO A 67 -10.50 -12.97 -7.57
N ALA A 68 -11.27 -12.49 -8.52
CA ALA A 68 -12.25 -11.44 -8.29
C ALA A 68 -13.16 -11.77 -7.09
N GLY A 69 -13.38 -10.80 -6.22
CA GLY A 69 -14.17 -10.99 -5.00
C GLY A 69 -13.37 -11.52 -3.80
N GLN A 70 -12.12 -11.93 -4.01
CA GLN A 70 -11.24 -12.44 -2.97
C GLN A 70 -9.99 -11.56 -2.78
N GLY A 71 -9.96 -10.40 -3.42
CA GLY A 71 -8.84 -9.50 -3.35
C GLY A 71 -8.83 -8.65 -2.08
N LEU A 72 -7.89 -7.71 -2.06
CA LEU A 72 -7.63 -6.87 -0.89
C LEU A 72 -8.86 -6.06 -0.46
N MET A 73 -9.63 -5.56 -1.43
CA MET A 73 -10.83 -4.77 -1.16
C MET A 73 -11.95 -5.56 -0.47
N ALA A 74 -11.92 -6.88 -0.55
CA ALA A 74 -12.86 -7.74 0.15
C ALA A 74 -12.26 -8.28 1.45
N TYR A 75 -10.98 -8.65 1.40
CA TYR A 75 -10.30 -9.27 2.53
C TYR A 75 -10.19 -8.33 3.72
N VAL A 76 -9.73 -7.09 3.50
CA VAL A 76 -9.48 -6.15 4.59
C VAL A 76 -10.77 -5.72 5.29
N PRO A 77 -11.84 -5.29 4.59
CA PRO A 77 -13.11 -5.01 5.26
C PRO A 77 -13.71 -6.23 5.95
N GLY A 78 -13.53 -7.42 5.39
CA GLY A 78 -14.00 -8.66 6.00
C GLY A 78 -13.34 -8.97 7.34
N HIS A 79 -12.19 -8.34 7.64
CA HIS A 79 -11.49 -8.48 8.91
C HIS A 79 -11.56 -7.19 9.75
N GLY A 80 -12.52 -6.32 9.45
CA GLY A 80 -12.76 -5.11 10.23
C GLY A 80 -11.83 -3.94 9.89
N GLY A 81 -11.08 -4.03 8.81
CA GLY A 81 -10.15 -2.99 8.40
C GLY A 81 -10.70 -2.09 7.31
N GLN A 82 -9.87 -1.15 6.91
CA GLN A 82 -10.16 -0.25 5.81
C GLN A 82 -9.01 -0.28 4.82
N VAL A 83 -9.33 -0.20 3.55
CA VAL A 83 -8.33 -0.15 2.48
C VAL A 83 -8.69 0.99 1.53
N ASP A 84 -7.68 1.69 1.06
CA ASP A 84 -7.84 2.78 0.11
C ASP A 84 -6.64 2.82 -0.82
N ALA A 85 -6.85 3.38 -2.00
CA ALA A 85 -5.79 3.58 -2.97
C ALA A 85 -6.09 4.85 -3.76
N ARG A 86 -5.04 5.51 -4.21
CA ARG A 86 -5.20 6.71 -5.03
C ARG A 86 -4.02 6.87 -5.98
N THR A 87 -4.28 7.53 -7.09
CA THR A 87 -3.28 7.94 -8.05
C THR A 87 -3.21 9.47 -8.05
N SER A 88 -2.02 10.02 -7.91
CA SER A 88 -1.80 11.46 -7.98
C SER A 88 -0.79 11.77 -9.07
N GLU A 89 -0.46 13.05 -9.23
CA GLU A 89 0.53 13.53 -10.21
C GLU A 89 1.95 13.10 -9.90
#